data_8df5e81505769d242d5c8ff1e1a5b1c4
#
_entry.id   8df5e81505769d242d5c8ff1e1a5b1c4
#
_cell.length_a   1.000
_cell.length_b   1.000
_cell.length_c   1.000
_cell.angle_alpha   90.00
_cell.angle_beta   90.00
_cell.angle_gamma   90.00
#
_symmetry.space_group_name_H-M   'P 1'
#
loop_
_entity.id
_entity.type
_entity.pdbx_description
1 polymer ?
#
loop_
_entity_poly.entity_id
_entity_poly.type
_entity_poly.pdbx_seq_one_letter_code
_entity_poly.pdbx_strand_id
1 'polypeptide(L)'
;MNDPKPGSRPRPIAAVITEWRRLSHADVLLSRILEPERWGHTRPFNLKLAAVYADQFPEEGDLCREYCRRHGVPIFPTIKGAIGVGTDRVAVDGVLLIGEHGSYPRNTRGQQLYPRRRLFEGIVNAFRLLGRRVPVFNDKHLSYDWLSARWMYDLARHEGIPLMAGSSIPVGWRHPRFELPEGSVLTAAVGGGYSDLDAYGFHA
;
A
#
# COMPACT_ATOMS: atom_id res chain seq x y z
N MET A 1 15.34 -7.84 11.46
CA MET A 1 15.35 -6.65 10.59
C MET A 1 16.61 -5.88 10.87
N ASN A 2 17.48 -5.70 9.89
CA ASN A 2 18.68 -4.89 10.09
C ASN A 2 18.26 -3.42 10.21
N ASP A 3 18.54 -2.80 11.34
CA ASP A 3 18.39 -1.36 11.52
C ASP A 3 19.13 -0.61 10.39
N PRO A 4 18.53 0.44 9.81
CA PRO A 4 19.21 1.25 8.82
C PRO A 4 20.49 1.82 9.42
N LYS A 5 21.59 1.74 8.68
CA LYS A 5 22.87 2.30 9.12
C LYS A 5 22.66 3.77 9.50
N PRO A 6 23.17 4.21 10.65
CA PRO A 6 23.11 5.62 11.05
C PRO A 6 23.66 6.51 9.94
N GLY A 7 22.88 7.52 9.49
CA GLY A 7 23.28 8.45 8.44
C GLY A 7 22.85 8.10 7.01
N SER A 8 22.10 7.00 6.78
CA SER A 8 21.54 6.72 5.45
C SER A 8 20.44 7.73 5.11
N ARG A 9 20.52 8.33 3.91
CA ARG A 9 19.48 9.25 3.40
C ARG A 9 18.15 8.51 3.27
N PRO A 10 17.03 9.09 3.75
CA PRO A 10 15.71 8.48 3.58
C PRO A 10 15.40 8.19 2.11
N ARG A 11 14.89 6.99 1.84
CA ARG A 11 14.55 6.54 0.49
C ARG A 11 13.27 7.21 0.03
N PRO A 12 13.26 7.89 -1.12
CA PRO A 12 12.06 8.49 -1.66
C PRO A 12 11.09 7.40 -2.15
N ILE A 13 9.82 7.54 -1.81
CA ILE A 13 8.74 6.67 -2.27
C ILE A 13 7.59 7.49 -2.83
N ALA A 14 6.88 6.92 -3.81
CA ALA A 14 5.60 7.45 -4.27
C ALA A 14 4.45 6.65 -3.68
N ALA A 15 3.35 7.31 -3.35
CA ALA A 15 2.10 6.66 -3.00
C ALA A 15 1.10 6.77 -4.16
N VAL A 16 0.51 5.64 -4.53
CA VAL A 16 -0.62 5.52 -5.46
C VAL A 16 -1.80 5.03 -4.65
N ILE A 17 -2.76 5.90 -4.41
CA ILE A 17 -3.85 5.64 -3.48
C ILE A 17 -5.21 5.84 -4.13
N THR A 18 -6.23 5.20 -3.57
CA THR A 18 -7.62 5.47 -3.95
C THR A 18 -8.10 6.78 -3.35
N GLU A 19 -8.04 6.91 -2.03
CA GLU A 19 -8.37 8.14 -1.29
C GLU A 19 -7.61 8.19 0.04
N TRP A 20 -7.57 9.36 0.68
CA TRP A 20 -7.00 9.53 2.02
C TRP A 20 -7.97 10.28 2.91
N ARG A 21 -8.64 9.57 3.79
CA ARG A 21 -9.50 10.11 4.85
C ARG A 21 -9.12 9.52 6.20
N ARG A 22 -9.65 10.07 7.27
CA ARG A 22 -9.36 9.61 8.63
C ARG A 22 -9.58 8.10 8.78
N LEU A 23 -8.61 7.43 9.36
CA LEU A 23 -8.60 5.97 9.60
C LEU A 23 -8.66 5.11 8.33
N SER A 24 -8.48 5.69 7.15
CA SER A 24 -8.24 4.90 5.94
C SER A 24 -6.86 4.25 5.98
N HIS A 25 -6.63 3.25 5.14
CA HIS A 25 -5.32 2.62 5.03
C HIS A 25 -4.22 3.61 4.60
N ALA A 26 -4.57 4.55 3.72
CA ALA A 26 -3.67 5.65 3.37
C ALA A 26 -3.31 6.50 4.60
N ASP A 27 -4.29 6.80 5.47
CA ASP A 27 -4.04 7.54 6.71
C ASP A 27 -3.07 6.78 7.62
N VAL A 28 -3.36 5.51 7.87
CA VAL A 28 -2.54 4.69 8.77
C VAL A 28 -1.10 4.53 8.26
N LEU A 29 -0.90 4.33 6.96
CA LEU A 29 0.42 4.07 6.39
C LEU A 29 1.20 5.37 6.13
N LEU A 30 0.58 6.36 5.48
CA LEU A 30 1.28 7.56 5.05
C LEU A 30 1.50 8.55 6.20
N SER A 31 0.53 8.67 7.13
CA SER A 31 0.74 9.54 8.29
C SER A 31 1.82 9.01 9.24
N ARG A 32 2.02 7.69 9.32
CA ARG A 32 3.16 7.12 10.09
C ARG A 32 4.51 7.48 9.48
N ILE A 33 4.58 7.59 8.16
CA ILE A 33 5.81 8.00 7.47
C ILE A 33 6.07 9.50 7.67
N LEU A 34 5.01 10.32 7.62
CA LEU A 34 5.10 11.78 7.72
C LEU A 34 5.21 12.29 9.16
N GLU A 35 4.51 11.64 10.09
CA GLU A 35 4.39 12.06 11.50
C GLU A 35 4.59 10.83 12.43
N PRO A 36 5.77 10.19 12.44
CA PRO A 36 5.98 8.96 13.20
C PRO A 36 5.72 9.12 14.70
N GLU A 37 6.02 10.29 15.27
CA GLU A 37 5.82 10.56 16.70
C GLU A 37 4.34 10.50 17.10
N ARG A 38 3.44 10.92 16.21
CA ARG A 38 1.97 10.85 16.43
C ARG A 38 1.50 9.42 16.66
N TRP A 39 2.24 8.44 16.12
CA TRP A 39 1.95 7.01 16.22
C TRP A 39 2.83 6.29 17.26
N GLY A 40 3.52 7.05 18.11
CA GLY A 40 4.38 6.50 19.16
C GLY A 40 5.71 5.92 18.68
N HIS A 41 6.12 6.21 17.46
CA HIS A 41 7.43 5.82 16.94
C HIS A 41 8.50 6.80 17.42
N THR A 42 9.51 6.29 18.11
CA THR A 42 10.63 7.10 18.64
C THR A 42 11.68 7.42 17.58
N ARG A 43 11.62 6.76 16.42
CA ARG A 43 12.53 6.96 15.30
C ARG A 43 11.76 7.09 13.98
N PRO A 44 12.17 8.01 13.10
CA PRO A 44 11.59 8.10 11.77
C PRO A 44 11.90 6.84 10.95
N PHE A 45 11.00 6.48 10.07
CA PHE A 45 11.27 5.46 9.06
C PHE A 45 12.34 5.97 8.08
N ASN A 46 13.17 5.06 7.56
CA ASN A 46 14.12 5.41 6.50
C ASN A 46 13.43 5.56 5.13
N LEU A 47 12.28 6.23 5.14
CA LEU A 47 11.44 6.50 3.99
C LEU A 47 11.04 7.98 3.96
N LYS A 48 10.95 8.53 2.75
CA LYS A 48 10.44 9.88 2.50
C LYS A 48 9.31 9.80 1.47
N LEU A 49 8.11 10.22 1.83
CA LEU A 49 7.03 10.38 0.86
C LEU A 49 7.38 11.54 -0.09
N ALA A 50 7.73 11.20 -1.33
CA ALA A 50 8.20 12.14 -2.34
C ALA A 50 7.07 12.68 -3.22
N ALA A 51 6.01 11.89 -3.44
CA ALA A 51 4.87 12.27 -4.26
C ALA A 51 3.66 11.39 -3.97
N VAL A 52 2.47 11.89 -4.30
CA VAL A 52 1.20 11.17 -4.22
C VAL A 52 0.46 11.28 -5.54
N TYR A 53 -0.14 10.16 -5.97
CA TYR A 53 -1.28 10.12 -6.87
C TYR A 53 -2.50 9.64 -6.07
N ALA A 54 -3.58 10.41 -6.07
CA ALA A 54 -4.86 10.02 -5.49
C ALA A 54 -5.91 9.91 -6.60
N ASP A 55 -6.61 8.77 -6.62
CA ASP A 55 -7.65 8.49 -7.62
C ASP A 55 -8.93 9.28 -7.34
N GLN A 56 -9.21 9.47 -6.07
CA GLN A 56 -10.36 10.24 -5.59
C GLN A 56 -9.97 11.16 -4.43
N PHE A 57 -10.75 12.22 -4.29
CA PHE A 57 -10.68 13.13 -3.16
C PHE A 57 -12.09 13.21 -2.57
N PRO A 58 -12.33 12.72 -1.35
CA PRO A 58 -13.65 12.80 -0.73
C PRO A 58 -14.05 14.27 -0.54
N GLU A 59 -15.34 14.57 -0.67
CA GLU A 59 -15.87 15.93 -0.47
C GLU A 59 -15.66 16.39 0.97
N GLU A 60 -15.82 15.47 1.93
CA GLU A 60 -15.59 15.73 3.35
C GLU A 60 -14.45 14.87 3.88
N GLY A 61 -13.62 15.46 4.75
CA GLY A 61 -12.55 14.75 5.45
C GLY A 61 -11.36 14.35 4.57
N ASP A 62 -11.13 15.07 3.46
CA ASP A 62 -9.94 14.88 2.62
C ASP A 62 -8.66 15.24 3.37
N LEU A 63 -7.90 14.23 3.73
CA LEU A 63 -6.59 14.41 4.36
C LEU A 63 -5.45 14.49 3.34
N CYS A 64 -5.67 14.05 2.10
CA CYS A 64 -4.62 14.01 1.10
C CYS A 64 -4.07 15.41 0.81
N ARG A 65 -4.95 16.35 0.49
CA ARG A 65 -4.55 17.74 0.22
C ARG A 65 -3.97 18.43 1.45
N GLU A 66 -4.54 18.16 2.64
CA GLU A 66 -4.10 18.75 3.90
C GLU A 66 -2.68 18.29 4.24
N TYR A 67 -2.42 17.00 4.33
CA TYR A 67 -1.10 16.45 4.68
C TYR A 67 -0.06 16.79 3.61
N CYS A 68 -0.40 16.63 2.35
CA CYS A 68 0.52 16.94 1.26
C CYS A 68 0.96 18.40 1.29
N ARG A 69 0.05 19.35 1.51
CA ARG A 69 0.38 20.79 1.68
C ARG A 69 1.23 21.03 2.92
N ARG A 70 0.88 20.44 4.07
CA ARG A 70 1.59 20.59 5.35
C ARG A 70 3.04 20.11 5.27
N HIS A 71 3.27 19.01 4.60
CA HIS A 71 4.58 18.36 4.51
C HIS A 71 5.33 18.64 3.20
N GLY A 72 4.82 19.52 2.35
CA GLY A 72 5.46 19.88 1.08
C GLY A 72 5.55 18.71 0.09
N VAL A 73 4.58 17.76 0.12
CA VAL A 73 4.52 16.63 -0.77
C VAL A 73 3.66 16.97 -1.99
N PRO A 74 4.18 16.89 -3.21
CA PRO A 74 3.39 17.20 -4.40
C PRO A 74 2.36 16.09 -4.68
N ILE A 75 1.16 16.50 -5.12
CA ILE A 75 0.12 15.62 -5.66
C ILE A 75 0.16 15.73 -7.18
N PHE A 76 0.28 14.59 -7.86
CA PHE A 76 0.30 14.55 -9.33
C PHE A 76 -1.02 14.01 -9.89
N PRO A 77 -1.49 14.54 -11.03
CA PRO A 77 -2.73 14.09 -11.67
C PRO A 77 -2.58 12.74 -12.38
N THR A 78 -1.36 12.20 -12.48
CA THR A 78 -1.07 10.92 -13.11
C THR A 78 -0.11 10.08 -12.28
N ILE A 79 -0.23 8.75 -12.36
CA ILE A 79 0.68 7.80 -11.72
C ILE A 79 2.12 8.00 -12.24
N LYS A 80 2.29 8.22 -13.56
CA LYS A 80 3.60 8.53 -14.15
C LYS A 80 4.22 9.77 -13.50
N GLY A 81 3.43 10.84 -13.34
CA GLY A 81 3.89 12.07 -12.71
C GLY A 81 4.35 11.86 -11.27
N ALA A 82 3.61 11.07 -10.48
CA ALA A 82 3.97 10.76 -9.10
C ALA A 82 5.26 9.91 -9.02
N ILE A 83 5.42 8.90 -9.86
CA ILE A 83 6.61 8.03 -9.87
C ILE A 83 7.85 8.78 -10.38
N GLY A 84 7.66 9.66 -11.36
CA GLY A 84 8.72 10.53 -11.89
C GLY A 84 8.99 11.77 -11.05
N VAL A 85 8.13 12.08 -10.08
CA VAL A 85 8.17 13.36 -9.33
C VAL A 85 8.27 14.55 -10.30
N GLY A 86 7.46 14.48 -11.37
CA GLY A 86 7.43 15.48 -12.44
C GLY A 86 8.56 15.40 -13.47
N THR A 87 9.44 14.40 -13.40
CA THR A 87 10.53 14.19 -14.36
C THR A 87 10.25 13.05 -15.35
N ASP A 88 11.09 12.88 -16.37
CA ASP A 88 10.98 11.83 -17.38
C ASP A 88 11.72 10.52 -17.02
N ARG A 89 12.06 10.33 -15.76
CA ARG A 89 12.69 9.13 -15.22
C ARG A 89 12.06 8.76 -13.88
N VAL A 90 12.23 7.50 -13.45
CA VAL A 90 11.81 7.09 -12.10
C VAL A 90 12.67 7.84 -11.07
N ALA A 91 12.04 8.67 -10.25
CA ALA A 91 12.68 9.49 -9.23
C ALA A 91 12.48 8.98 -7.80
N VAL A 92 11.92 7.77 -7.66
CA VAL A 92 11.63 7.12 -6.37
C VAL A 92 12.31 5.76 -6.28
N ASP A 93 12.48 5.25 -5.06
CA ASP A 93 13.08 3.94 -4.77
C ASP A 93 12.03 2.86 -4.46
N GLY A 94 10.76 3.22 -4.40
CA GLY A 94 9.65 2.30 -4.19
C GLY A 94 8.30 2.97 -4.41
N VAL A 95 7.28 2.15 -4.59
CA VAL A 95 5.88 2.59 -4.73
C VAL A 95 5.01 1.87 -3.71
N LEU A 96 4.18 2.64 -2.99
CA LEU A 96 3.10 2.11 -2.16
C LEU A 96 1.80 2.19 -2.96
N LEU A 97 1.18 1.04 -3.24
CA LEU A 97 -0.16 0.95 -3.80
C LEU A 97 -1.15 0.67 -2.68
N ILE A 98 -1.99 1.64 -2.37
CA ILE A 98 -3.02 1.54 -1.33
C ILE A 98 -4.39 1.70 -1.97
N GLY A 99 -4.89 0.59 -2.49
CA GLY A 99 -6.12 0.53 -3.27
C GLY A 99 -7.34 0.16 -2.45
N GLU A 100 -7.57 0.83 -1.34
CA GLU A 100 -8.69 0.57 -0.43
C GLU A 100 -9.38 1.87 -0.04
N HIS A 101 -10.68 1.77 0.22
CA HIS A 101 -11.58 2.90 0.42
C HIS A 101 -11.88 3.68 -0.86
N GLY A 102 -12.85 4.59 -0.79
CA GLY A 102 -13.33 5.37 -1.92
C GLY A 102 -14.71 4.91 -2.43
N SER A 103 -15.29 5.73 -3.28
CA SER A 103 -16.60 5.47 -3.90
C SER A 103 -16.41 4.63 -5.16
N TYR A 104 -16.48 3.31 -5.02
CA TYR A 104 -16.39 2.36 -6.13
C TYR A 104 -17.63 1.47 -6.17
N PRO A 105 -18.00 0.95 -7.34
CA PRO A 105 -19.18 0.10 -7.47
C PRO A 105 -19.03 -1.21 -6.68
N ARG A 106 -20.16 -1.85 -6.40
CA ARG A 106 -20.22 -3.20 -5.86
C ARG A 106 -20.74 -4.16 -6.90
N ASN A 107 -20.25 -5.40 -6.87
CA ASN A 107 -20.80 -6.46 -7.70
C ASN A 107 -22.04 -7.09 -7.04
N THR A 108 -22.67 -8.06 -7.71
CA THR A 108 -23.84 -8.78 -7.23
C THR A 108 -23.60 -9.60 -5.95
N ARG A 109 -22.35 -9.86 -5.60
CA ARG A 109 -21.93 -10.52 -4.35
C ARG A 109 -21.67 -9.54 -3.20
N GLY A 110 -21.92 -8.23 -3.41
CA GLY A 110 -21.64 -7.19 -2.43
C GLY A 110 -20.17 -6.77 -2.31
N GLN A 111 -19.25 -7.36 -3.08
CA GLN A 111 -17.83 -7.02 -3.04
C GLN A 111 -17.58 -5.64 -3.65
N GLN A 112 -16.83 -4.81 -2.94
CA GLN A 112 -16.38 -3.51 -3.43
C GLN A 112 -15.31 -3.70 -4.51
N LEU A 113 -15.54 -3.16 -5.69
CA LEU A 113 -14.63 -3.31 -6.84
C LEU A 113 -13.51 -2.27 -6.80
N TYR A 114 -12.67 -2.36 -5.78
CA TYR A 114 -11.51 -1.49 -5.67
C TYR A 114 -10.56 -1.63 -6.86
N PRO A 115 -10.05 -0.51 -7.43
CA PRO A 115 -9.34 -0.50 -8.72
C PRO A 115 -7.87 -0.93 -8.62
N ARG A 116 -7.50 -1.88 -7.73
CA ARG A 116 -6.10 -2.29 -7.50
C ARG A 116 -5.41 -2.72 -8.78
N ARG A 117 -6.07 -3.56 -9.60
CA ARG A 117 -5.53 -3.99 -10.89
C ARG A 117 -5.25 -2.80 -11.81
N ARG A 118 -6.20 -1.88 -11.99
CA ARG A 118 -6.05 -0.69 -12.84
C ARG A 118 -4.91 0.21 -12.36
N LEU A 119 -4.82 0.43 -11.03
CA LEU A 119 -3.74 1.23 -10.45
C LEU A 119 -2.37 0.55 -10.61
N PHE A 120 -2.29 -0.76 -10.40
CA PHE A 120 -1.06 -1.52 -10.62
C PHE A 120 -0.64 -1.49 -12.10
N GLU A 121 -1.56 -1.66 -13.04
CA GLU A 121 -1.30 -1.50 -14.47
C GLU A 121 -0.75 -0.10 -14.80
N GLY A 122 -1.33 0.94 -14.19
CA GLY A 122 -0.81 2.31 -14.30
C GLY A 122 0.63 2.46 -13.80
N ILE A 123 0.99 1.78 -12.69
CA ILE A 123 2.36 1.75 -12.17
C ILE A 123 3.30 1.05 -13.17
N VAL A 124 2.92 -0.11 -13.68
CA VAL A 124 3.73 -0.86 -14.67
C VAL A 124 3.94 -0.03 -15.93
N ASN A 125 2.89 0.60 -16.45
CA ASN A 125 2.98 1.47 -17.62
C ASN A 125 3.89 2.70 -17.35
N ALA A 126 3.82 3.29 -16.16
CA ALA A 126 4.75 4.35 -15.77
C ALA A 126 6.21 3.86 -15.75
N PHE A 127 6.49 2.67 -15.22
CA PHE A 127 7.83 2.09 -15.23
C PHE A 127 8.36 1.85 -16.65
N ARG A 128 7.50 1.38 -17.56
CA ARG A 128 7.86 1.19 -18.98
C ARG A 128 8.24 2.51 -19.63
N LEU A 129 7.44 3.55 -19.40
CA LEU A 129 7.67 4.89 -19.97
C LEU A 129 8.89 5.60 -19.36
N LEU A 130 9.16 5.38 -18.07
CA LEU A 130 10.26 6.02 -17.33
C LEU A 130 11.55 5.19 -17.31
N GLY A 131 11.55 3.99 -17.93
CA GLY A 131 12.73 3.17 -18.19
C GLY A 131 13.31 2.40 -17.00
N ARG A 132 12.69 2.44 -15.81
CA ARG A 132 13.20 1.75 -14.61
C ARG A 132 12.05 1.13 -13.81
N ARG A 133 12.29 -0.02 -13.17
CA ARG A 133 11.41 -0.67 -12.20
C ARG A 133 11.96 -0.48 -10.79
N VAL A 134 11.07 -0.30 -9.83
CA VAL A 134 11.38 -0.26 -8.40
C VAL A 134 10.41 -1.16 -7.64
N PRO A 135 10.72 -1.57 -6.40
CA PRO A 135 9.81 -2.37 -5.60
C PRO A 135 8.44 -1.72 -5.44
N VAL A 136 7.39 -2.54 -5.51
CA VAL A 136 6.01 -2.15 -5.25
C VAL A 136 5.49 -2.92 -4.06
N PHE A 137 4.98 -2.22 -3.06
CA PHE A 137 4.17 -2.79 -1.99
C PHE A 137 2.70 -2.52 -2.28
N ASN A 138 1.90 -3.58 -2.40
CA ASN A 138 0.45 -3.49 -2.53
C ASN A 138 -0.18 -3.82 -1.18
N ASP A 139 -0.84 -2.84 -0.59
CA ASP A 139 -1.52 -3.02 0.68
C ASP A 139 -2.68 -4.02 0.54
N LYS A 140 -2.70 -5.00 1.44
CA LYS A 140 -3.63 -6.14 1.47
C LYS A 140 -3.49 -7.07 0.25
N HIS A 141 -4.64 -7.66 -0.16
CA HIS A 141 -4.70 -8.59 -1.29
C HIS A 141 -4.59 -7.88 -2.65
N LEU A 142 -4.21 -8.61 -3.67
CA LEU A 142 -3.99 -8.07 -5.01
C LEU A 142 -5.28 -7.61 -5.68
N SER A 143 -6.37 -8.39 -5.59
CA SER A 143 -7.64 -8.04 -6.20
C SER A 143 -8.82 -8.72 -5.50
N TYR A 144 -10.05 -8.31 -5.84
CA TYR A 144 -11.31 -8.91 -5.40
C TYR A 144 -11.66 -10.20 -6.20
N ASP A 145 -10.91 -10.53 -7.23
CA ASP A 145 -11.06 -11.76 -8.01
C ASP A 145 -9.71 -12.43 -8.32
N TRP A 146 -9.75 -13.76 -8.46
CA TRP A 146 -8.56 -14.57 -8.70
C TRP A 146 -7.86 -14.23 -10.01
N LEU A 147 -8.60 -14.02 -11.10
CA LEU A 147 -8.00 -13.78 -12.42
C LEU A 147 -7.21 -12.48 -12.44
N SER A 148 -7.77 -11.42 -11.84
CA SER A 148 -7.07 -10.15 -11.71
C SER A 148 -5.86 -10.24 -10.77
N ALA A 149 -6.00 -10.93 -9.65
CA ALA A 149 -4.89 -11.13 -8.71
C ALA A 149 -3.75 -11.92 -9.35
N ARG A 150 -4.06 -13.01 -10.05
CA ARG A 150 -3.09 -13.82 -10.78
C ARG A 150 -2.41 -13.02 -11.89
N TRP A 151 -3.18 -12.24 -12.65
CA TRP A 151 -2.65 -11.37 -13.68
C TRP A 151 -1.65 -10.33 -13.13
N MET A 152 -1.96 -9.69 -12.01
CA MET A 152 -1.05 -8.73 -11.37
C MET A 152 0.26 -9.41 -10.94
N TYR A 153 0.18 -10.59 -10.36
CA TYR A 153 1.36 -11.36 -9.96
C TYR A 153 2.22 -11.76 -11.17
N ASP A 154 1.59 -12.33 -12.19
CA ASP A 154 2.30 -12.80 -13.39
C ASP A 154 2.93 -11.61 -14.15
N LEU A 155 2.23 -10.46 -14.23
CA LEU A 155 2.76 -9.24 -14.83
C LEU A 155 3.96 -8.71 -14.06
N ALA A 156 3.89 -8.68 -12.71
CA ALA A 156 5.01 -8.25 -11.90
C ALA A 156 6.27 -9.12 -12.14
N ARG A 157 6.08 -10.44 -12.21
CA ARG A 157 7.17 -11.37 -12.52
C ARG A 157 7.73 -11.18 -13.93
N HIS A 158 6.86 -11.04 -14.92
CA HIS A 158 7.25 -10.80 -16.31
C HIS A 158 8.08 -9.51 -16.46
N GLU A 159 7.66 -8.45 -15.78
CA GLU A 159 8.34 -7.16 -15.82
C GLU A 159 9.57 -7.07 -14.89
N GLY A 160 9.86 -8.11 -14.11
CA GLY A 160 10.94 -8.08 -13.12
C GLY A 160 10.72 -7.06 -12.00
N ILE A 161 9.47 -6.80 -11.63
CA ILE A 161 9.10 -5.88 -10.54
C ILE A 161 9.11 -6.65 -9.22
N PRO A 162 9.94 -6.28 -8.23
CA PRO A 162 9.82 -6.82 -6.88
C PRO A 162 8.46 -6.40 -6.29
N LEU A 163 7.54 -7.37 -6.18
CA LEU A 163 6.19 -7.14 -5.67
C LEU A 163 6.02 -7.81 -4.31
N MET A 164 5.58 -7.04 -3.34
CA MET A 164 5.10 -7.52 -2.06
C MET A 164 3.64 -7.11 -1.89
N ALA A 165 2.79 -8.06 -1.56
CA ALA A 165 1.39 -7.84 -1.24
C ALA A 165 1.04 -8.58 0.05
N GLY A 166 0.20 -8.01 0.87
CA GLY A 166 -0.25 -8.66 2.08
C GLY A 166 -0.82 -7.72 3.13
N SER A 167 -1.37 -8.34 4.15
CA SER A 167 -1.90 -7.68 5.33
C SER A 167 -0.85 -7.59 6.44
N SER A 168 -0.96 -6.58 7.28
CA SER A 168 -0.17 -6.46 8.50
C SER A 168 -0.69 -7.35 9.64
N ILE A 169 -1.92 -7.87 9.56
CA ILE A 169 -2.52 -8.68 10.62
C ILE A 169 -1.72 -9.95 10.93
N PRO A 170 -1.27 -10.75 9.96
CA PRO A 170 -0.48 -11.95 10.25
C PRO A 170 0.87 -11.69 10.90
N VAL A 171 1.40 -10.47 10.79
CA VAL A 171 2.68 -10.06 11.41
C VAL A 171 2.48 -9.12 12.59
N GLY A 172 1.22 -8.89 12.97
CA GLY A 172 0.85 -8.12 14.17
C GLY A 172 1.11 -8.88 15.47
N TRP A 173 1.01 -8.18 16.58
CA TRP A 173 1.15 -8.81 17.89
C TRP A 173 -0.07 -9.65 18.21
N ARG A 174 0.17 -10.90 18.61
CA ARG A 174 -0.89 -11.80 19.07
C ARG A 174 -1.26 -11.48 20.53
N HIS A 175 -2.55 -11.47 20.80
CA HIS A 175 -3.02 -11.29 22.18
C HIS A 175 -4.12 -12.33 22.49
N PRO A 176 -3.90 -13.21 23.48
CA PRO A 176 -2.67 -13.37 24.27
C PRO A 176 -1.47 -13.79 23.41
N ARG A 177 -0.27 -13.45 23.88
CA ARG A 177 0.96 -13.86 23.18
C ARG A 177 1.01 -15.38 23.11
N PHE A 178 1.06 -15.89 21.91
CA PHE A 178 1.14 -17.32 21.62
C PHE A 178 2.09 -17.54 20.44
N GLU A 179 3.05 -18.42 20.66
CA GLU A 179 3.99 -18.84 19.62
C GLU A 179 4.08 -20.35 19.65
N LEU A 180 3.97 -20.98 18.50
CA LEU A 180 4.17 -22.40 18.37
C LEU A 180 5.68 -22.70 18.48
N PRO A 181 6.07 -23.79 19.14
CA PRO A 181 7.45 -24.26 19.11
C PRO A 181 7.92 -24.47 17.67
N GLU A 182 9.20 -24.21 17.43
CA GLU A 182 9.80 -24.49 16.11
C GLU A 182 9.67 -25.97 15.75
N GLY A 183 9.28 -26.25 14.50
CA GLY A 183 9.04 -27.60 14.01
C GLY A 183 7.66 -28.18 14.33
N SER A 184 6.75 -27.41 14.94
CA SER A 184 5.36 -27.86 15.15
C SER A 184 4.67 -28.15 13.82
N VAL A 185 4.01 -29.32 13.76
CA VAL A 185 3.18 -29.72 12.61
C VAL A 185 1.73 -29.40 12.94
N LEU A 186 1.11 -28.53 12.18
CA LEU A 186 -0.32 -28.21 12.31
C LEU A 186 -1.12 -29.22 11.48
N THR A 187 -2.03 -29.93 12.13
CA THR A 187 -2.96 -30.84 11.47
C THR A 187 -4.30 -30.20 11.16
N ALA A 188 -4.67 -29.16 11.89
CA ALA A 188 -5.87 -28.38 11.66
C ALA A 188 -5.70 -26.98 12.27
N ALA A 189 -6.39 -26.00 11.69
CA ALA A 189 -6.53 -24.67 12.26
C ALA A 189 -7.99 -24.21 12.09
N VAL A 190 -8.53 -23.57 13.12
CA VAL A 190 -9.87 -22.96 13.10
C VAL A 190 -9.74 -21.50 13.45
N GLY A 191 -10.19 -20.65 12.54
CA GLY A 191 -10.30 -19.21 12.74
C GLY A 191 -11.75 -18.83 13.08
N GLY A 192 -11.92 -17.93 14.04
CA GLY A 192 -13.23 -17.37 14.39
C GLY A 192 -13.17 -15.84 14.37
N GLY A 193 -14.24 -15.21 13.94
CA GLY A 193 -14.36 -13.76 13.91
C GLY A 193 -15.81 -13.34 14.05
N TYR A 194 -16.01 -12.08 14.25
CA TYR A 194 -17.34 -11.46 14.20
C TYR A 194 -17.41 -10.54 12.96
N SER A 195 -18.64 -10.18 12.58
CA SER A 195 -18.90 -9.32 11.43
C SER A 195 -18.64 -10.03 10.08
N ASP A 196 -18.20 -9.31 9.08
CA ASP A 196 -18.06 -9.80 7.71
C ASP A 196 -16.80 -10.69 7.58
N LEU A 197 -16.99 -12.00 7.67
CA LEU A 197 -15.91 -12.98 7.56
C LEU A 197 -15.25 -12.98 6.18
N ASP A 198 -15.99 -12.63 5.11
CA ASP A 198 -15.45 -12.53 3.76
C ASP A 198 -14.43 -11.38 3.65
N ALA A 199 -14.63 -10.32 4.43
CA ALA A 199 -13.69 -9.21 4.48
C ALA A 199 -12.50 -9.46 5.40
N TYR A 200 -12.71 -10.13 6.56
CA TYR A 200 -11.68 -10.27 7.60
C TYR A 200 -11.03 -11.65 7.68
N GLY A 201 -11.73 -12.72 7.33
CA GLY A 201 -11.17 -14.07 7.31
C GLY A 201 -9.99 -14.24 6.37
N PHE A 202 -9.90 -13.39 5.37
CA PHE A 202 -8.75 -13.34 4.44
C PHE A 202 -7.45 -12.92 5.12
N HIS A 203 -7.51 -12.20 6.22
CA HIS A 203 -6.32 -11.71 6.92
C HIS A 203 -5.74 -12.71 7.92
N ALA A 204 -6.49 -13.74 8.27
CA ALA A 204 -6.07 -14.78 9.20
C ALA A 204 -5.36 -15.92 8.47
#